data_3367c1a379298a6185fd1689de6ee980
#
_entry.id   3367c1a379298a6185fd1689de6ee980
#
_cell.length_a   1.000
_cell.length_b   1.000
_cell.length_c   1.000
_cell.angle_alpha   90.00
_cell.angle_beta   90.00
_cell.angle_gamma   90.00
#
_symmetry.space_group_name_H-M   'P 1'
#
loop_
_entity.id
_entity.type
_entity.pdbx_description
1 polymer ?
#
loop_
_entity_poly.entity_id
_entity_poly.type
_entity_poly.pdbx_seq_one_letter_code
_entity_poly.pdbx_strand_id
1 'polypeptide(L)'
;EQISNYDEKGPAWYWNNFHTGEHTGTHFDAPNHWVTGKDLDDVSQVPPGRLIGPAVVLDFVKEAAANPDFLLEVSHIEAWEKAHGAIPKGACVLFRTGWSKFGDDPVAFANAV
;
A
#
# COMPACT_ATOMS: atom_id res chain seq x y z
N GLU A 1 3.37 -22.14 11.60
CA GLU A 1 3.60 -23.31 12.45
C GLU A 1 2.83 -23.15 13.76
N GLN A 2 1.95 -24.11 14.10
CA GLN A 2 1.21 -24.13 15.36
C GLN A 2 2.12 -24.59 16.50
N ILE A 3 2.20 -23.81 17.57
CA ILE A 3 3.05 -24.10 18.74
C ILE A 3 2.22 -24.61 19.91
N SER A 4 1.03 -24.03 20.13
CA SER A 4 0.15 -24.39 21.23
C SER A 4 -1.31 -24.24 20.82
N ASN A 5 -2.18 -25.13 21.29
CA ASN A 5 -3.61 -25.14 20.94
C ASN A 5 -4.47 -25.68 22.12
N TYR A 6 -4.26 -25.18 23.33
CA TYR A 6 -4.99 -25.62 24.54
C TYR A 6 -4.87 -27.13 24.83
N ASP A 7 -3.75 -27.74 24.41
CA ASP A 7 -3.37 -29.13 24.62
C ASP A 7 -2.30 -29.27 25.71
N GLU A 8 -1.71 -30.45 25.84
CA GLU A 8 -0.65 -30.72 26.83
C GLU A 8 0.61 -29.86 26.67
N LYS A 9 0.84 -29.24 25.50
CA LYS A 9 1.96 -28.32 25.24
C LYS A 9 1.70 -26.90 25.73
N GLY A 10 0.42 -26.52 25.81
CA GLY A 10 0.03 -25.19 26.24
C GLY A 10 -1.45 -25.11 26.60
N PRO A 11 -1.89 -25.76 27.68
CA PRO A 11 -3.29 -25.92 28.02
C PRO A 11 -4.01 -24.61 28.34
N ALA A 12 -3.27 -23.55 28.67
CA ALA A 12 -3.82 -22.26 29.08
C ALA A 12 -3.81 -21.19 27.96
N TRP A 13 -3.20 -21.49 26.83
CA TRP A 13 -3.04 -20.52 25.73
C TRP A 13 -2.98 -21.16 24.35
N TYR A 14 -3.17 -20.28 23.34
CA TYR A 14 -3.02 -20.61 21.93
C TYR A 14 -2.06 -19.61 21.27
N TRP A 15 -1.10 -20.10 20.49
CA TRP A 15 -0.23 -19.26 19.70
C TRP A 15 0.48 -20.02 18.59
N ASN A 16 0.94 -19.29 17.58
CA ASN A 16 1.62 -19.83 16.41
C ASN A 16 2.85 -18.98 16.07
N ASN A 17 3.85 -19.60 15.46
CA ASN A 17 4.85 -18.86 14.70
C ASN A 17 4.34 -18.60 13.27
N PHE A 18 4.73 -17.47 12.70
CA PHE A 18 4.50 -17.18 11.29
C PHE A 18 5.81 -16.77 10.62
N HIS A 19 5.93 -17.07 9.34
CA HIS A 19 6.98 -16.62 8.45
C HIS A 19 6.33 -15.86 7.31
N THR A 20 6.81 -14.65 7.03
CA THR A 20 6.25 -13.80 5.99
C THR A 20 7.34 -12.95 5.35
N GLY A 21 7.13 -12.54 4.11
CA GLY A 21 7.92 -11.47 3.51
C GLY A 21 7.54 -10.12 4.13
N GLU A 22 8.47 -9.18 4.18
CA GLU A 22 8.21 -7.84 4.72
C GLU A 22 7.15 -7.10 3.88
N HIS A 23 7.19 -7.27 2.55
CA HIS A 23 6.23 -6.68 1.60
C HIS A 23 5.00 -7.57 1.43
N THR A 24 4.18 -7.69 2.47
CA THR A 24 2.98 -8.52 2.47
C THR A 24 1.74 -7.70 2.81
N GLY A 25 0.70 -7.80 1.96
CA GLY A 25 -0.53 -7.04 2.11
C GLY A 25 -0.35 -5.53 1.89
N THR A 26 -1.30 -4.75 2.39
CA THR A 26 -1.21 -3.28 2.34
C THR A 26 -0.17 -2.80 3.35
N HIS A 27 0.87 -2.17 2.88
CA HIS A 27 1.98 -1.66 3.70
C HIS A 27 2.56 -0.39 3.07
N PHE A 28 3.46 0.26 3.77
CA PHE A 28 4.30 1.33 3.21
C PHE A 28 5.77 0.92 3.26
N ASP A 29 6.55 1.41 2.32
CA ASP A 29 7.98 1.22 2.28
C ASP A 29 8.69 2.40 2.92
N ALA A 30 9.56 2.12 3.90
CA ALA A 30 10.40 3.15 4.49
C ALA A 30 11.41 3.69 3.46
N PRO A 31 11.93 4.93 3.62
CA PRO A 31 12.89 5.51 2.70
C PRO A 31 14.10 4.63 2.39
N ASN A 32 14.60 3.89 3.39
CA ASN A 32 15.77 3.01 3.25
C ASN A 32 15.51 1.72 2.46
N HIS A 33 14.25 1.42 2.08
CA HIS A 33 13.96 0.32 1.18
C HIS A 33 14.62 0.48 -0.20
N TRP A 34 14.73 1.71 -0.67
CA TRP A 34 15.30 2.03 -1.97
C TRP A 34 16.78 2.36 -1.90
N VAL A 35 17.55 1.97 -2.90
CA VAL A 35 18.98 2.25 -2.97
C VAL A 35 19.32 3.76 -2.86
N THR A 36 18.46 4.62 -3.37
CA THR A 36 18.57 6.08 -3.27
C THR A 36 18.32 6.61 -1.87
N GLY A 37 17.68 5.85 -1.03
CA GLY A 37 17.33 6.18 0.36
C GLY A 37 18.01 5.30 1.40
N LYS A 38 19.01 4.48 1.02
CA LYS A 38 19.66 3.48 1.88
C LYS A 38 20.20 4.02 3.21
N ASP A 39 20.55 5.29 3.25
CA ASP A 39 21.11 5.98 4.43
C ASP A 39 20.05 6.86 5.14
N LEU A 40 18.77 6.74 4.73
CA LEU A 40 17.64 7.44 5.32
C LEU A 40 16.90 6.57 6.33
N ASP A 41 15.80 7.10 6.85
CA ASP A 41 14.99 6.49 7.91
C ASP A 41 14.50 5.07 7.54
N ASP A 42 14.64 4.13 8.47
CA ASP A 42 13.91 2.87 8.48
C ASP A 42 12.51 3.05 9.06
N VAL A 43 11.69 2.00 9.03
CA VAL A 43 10.30 2.06 9.48
C VAL A 43 10.15 2.50 10.94
N SER A 44 11.12 2.17 11.81
CA SER A 44 11.09 2.52 13.23
C SER A 44 11.36 4.00 13.49
N GLN A 45 12.00 4.68 12.55
CA GLN A 45 12.40 6.07 12.62
C GLN A 45 11.35 7.01 11.98
N VAL A 46 10.45 6.45 11.14
CA VAL A 46 9.39 7.26 10.52
C VAL A 46 8.35 7.67 11.55
N PRO A 47 8.18 8.98 11.83
CA PRO A 47 7.18 9.43 12.80
C PRO A 47 5.76 9.00 12.37
N PRO A 48 4.94 8.38 13.25
CA PRO A 48 3.59 7.96 12.91
C PRO A 48 2.70 9.07 12.33
N GLY A 49 2.93 10.31 12.74
CA GLY A 49 2.22 11.48 12.21
C GLY A 49 2.43 11.72 10.71
N ARG A 50 3.47 11.16 10.09
CA ARG A 50 3.65 11.20 8.62
C ARG A 50 2.70 10.28 7.87
N LEU A 51 2.13 9.29 8.57
CA LEU A 51 1.20 8.31 8.00
C LEU A 51 -0.27 8.69 8.22
N ILE A 52 -0.51 9.87 8.77
CA ILE A 52 -1.85 10.38 9.07
C ILE A 52 -1.99 11.77 8.45
N GLY A 53 -2.96 11.92 7.56
CA GLY A 53 -3.17 13.19 6.87
C GLY A 53 -4.51 13.22 6.12
N PRO A 54 -4.83 14.36 5.48
CA PRO A 54 -5.96 14.44 4.55
C PRO A 54 -5.81 13.40 3.45
N ALA A 55 -6.90 12.79 3.00
CA ALA A 55 -6.90 11.89 1.86
C ALA A 55 -7.38 12.64 0.59
N VAL A 56 -6.64 12.46 -0.50
CA VAL A 56 -6.98 12.95 -1.83
C VAL A 56 -7.05 11.76 -2.78
N VAL A 57 -8.15 11.61 -3.50
CA VAL A 57 -8.35 10.51 -4.45
C VAL A 57 -8.17 11.02 -5.87
N LEU A 58 -7.20 10.48 -6.58
CA LEU A 58 -7.01 10.65 -8.02
C LEU A 58 -7.66 9.43 -8.72
N ASP A 59 -8.87 9.62 -9.25
CA ASP A 59 -9.66 8.53 -9.85
C ASP A 59 -9.39 8.45 -11.36
N PHE A 60 -8.70 7.41 -11.77
CA PHE A 60 -8.33 7.09 -13.15
C PHE A 60 -8.82 5.69 -13.58
N VAL A 61 -9.92 5.23 -13.00
CA VAL A 61 -10.50 3.91 -13.32
C VAL A 61 -10.82 3.76 -14.81
N LYS A 62 -11.31 4.81 -15.46
CA LYS A 62 -11.67 4.77 -16.88
C LYS A 62 -10.44 4.70 -17.78
N GLU A 63 -9.44 5.52 -17.48
CA GLU A 63 -8.17 5.59 -18.21
C GLU A 63 -7.39 4.28 -18.07
N ALA A 64 -7.28 3.76 -16.86
CA ALA A 64 -6.63 2.48 -16.58
C ALA A 64 -7.38 1.29 -17.23
N ALA A 65 -8.71 1.35 -17.33
CA ALA A 65 -9.48 0.33 -18.03
C ALA A 65 -9.28 0.37 -19.55
N ALA A 66 -9.03 1.56 -20.10
CA ALA A 66 -8.80 1.75 -21.54
C ALA A 66 -7.35 1.44 -21.94
N ASN A 67 -6.39 1.63 -21.04
CA ASN A 67 -4.96 1.37 -21.26
C ASN A 67 -4.36 0.63 -20.04
N PRO A 68 -4.05 -0.66 -20.16
CA PRO A 68 -3.43 -1.44 -19.07
C PRO A 68 -2.09 -0.86 -18.60
N ASP A 69 -1.39 -0.15 -19.48
CA ASP A 69 -0.09 0.49 -19.20
C ASP A 69 -0.25 1.98 -18.82
N PHE A 70 -1.43 2.38 -18.33
CA PHE A 70 -1.68 3.76 -17.92
C PHE A 70 -0.74 4.17 -16.79
N LEU A 71 -0.03 5.28 -17.00
CA LEU A 71 0.87 5.90 -16.03
C LEU A 71 0.31 7.25 -15.55
N LEU A 72 0.42 7.48 -14.24
CA LEU A 72 0.13 8.79 -13.67
C LEU A 72 1.27 9.76 -14.00
N GLU A 73 0.94 10.85 -14.67
CA GLU A 73 1.87 11.91 -15.05
C GLU A 73 1.58 13.20 -14.27
N VAL A 74 2.54 14.12 -14.27
CA VAL A 74 2.41 15.44 -13.62
C VAL A 74 1.21 16.21 -14.13
N SER A 75 0.96 16.15 -15.45
CA SER A 75 -0.19 16.79 -16.09
C SER A 75 -1.55 16.35 -15.52
N HIS A 76 -1.66 15.10 -15.11
CA HIS A 76 -2.86 14.56 -14.47
C HIS A 76 -3.09 15.17 -13.07
N ILE A 77 -2.00 15.34 -12.33
CA ILE A 77 -2.03 15.97 -10.99
C ILE A 77 -2.41 17.45 -11.12
N GLU A 78 -1.78 18.16 -12.05
CA GLU A 78 -2.07 19.57 -12.33
C GLU A 78 -3.52 19.79 -12.79
N ALA A 79 -4.05 18.91 -13.63
CA ALA A 79 -5.45 18.95 -14.05
C ALA A 79 -6.40 18.72 -12.87
N TRP A 80 -6.06 17.78 -11.97
CA TRP A 80 -6.84 17.53 -10.78
C TRP A 80 -6.81 18.75 -9.84
N GLU A 81 -5.65 19.33 -9.57
CA GLU A 81 -5.51 20.53 -8.74
C GLU A 81 -6.26 21.74 -9.30
N LYS A 82 -6.24 21.90 -10.61
CA LYS A 82 -7.00 22.95 -11.28
C LYS A 82 -8.52 22.82 -11.06
N ALA A 83 -9.01 21.60 -10.97
CA ALA A 83 -10.43 21.31 -10.78
C ALA A 83 -10.88 21.34 -9.31
N HIS A 84 -10.00 20.97 -8.37
CA HIS A 84 -10.36 20.70 -6.98
C HIS A 84 -9.60 21.57 -5.94
N GLY A 85 -8.62 22.34 -6.39
CA GLY A 85 -7.69 23.08 -5.54
C GLY A 85 -6.41 22.32 -5.26
N ALA A 86 -5.42 23.01 -4.72
CA ALA A 86 -4.09 22.44 -4.43
C ALA A 86 -4.17 21.28 -3.43
N ILE A 87 -3.39 20.24 -3.70
CA ILE A 87 -3.25 19.09 -2.79
C ILE A 87 -2.68 19.58 -1.45
N PRO A 88 -3.36 19.34 -0.32
CA PRO A 88 -2.89 19.82 0.98
C PRO A 88 -1.52 19.23 1.34
N LYS A 89 -0.68 20.02 1.98
CA LYS A 89 0.59 19.52 2.51
C LYS A 89 0.36 18.37 3.49
N GLY A 90 1.08 17.27 3.30
CA GLY A 90 0.96 16.06 4.12
C GLY A 90 -0.26 15.20 3.78
N ALA A 91 -0.91 15.44 2.64
CA ALA A 91 -1.99 14.60 2.18
C ALA A 91 -1.50 13.21 1.76
N CYS A 92 -2.32 12.19 2.05
CA CYS A 92 -2.21 10.87 1.46
C CYS A 92 -2.90 10.89 0.09
N VAL A 93 -2.14 10.75 -0.99
CA VAL A 93 -2.68 10.72 -2.37
C VAL A 93 -2.98 9.27 -2.73
N LEU A 94 -4.25 8.98 -2.97
CA LEU A 94 -4.75 7.66 -3.34
C LEU A 94 -4.97 7.60 -4.85
N PHE A 95 -4.10 6.88 -5.54
CA PHE A 95 -4.22 6.65 -6.99
C PHE A 95 -5.15 5.45 -7.24
N ARG A 96 -6.36 5.71 -7.73
CA ARG A 96 -7.39 4.72 -7.95
C ARG A 96 -7.46 4.28 -9.41
N THR A 97 -7.11 3.03 -9.68
CA THR A 97 -7.13 2.41 -11.02
C THR A 97 -8.25 1.39 -11.21
N GLY A 98 -9.03 1.10 -10.14
CA GLY A 98 -10.08 0.09 -10.17
C GLY A 98 -9.55 -1.35 -10.06
N TRP A 99 -8.28 -1.53 -9.69
CA TRP A 99 -7.67 -2.86 -9.56
C TRP A 99 -8.35 -3.74 -8.51
N SER A 100 -9.01 -3.14 -7.52
CA SER A 100 -9.79 -3.83 -6.47
C SER A 100 -10.87 -4.77 -7.01
N LYS A 101 -11.31 -4.62 -8.27
CA LYS A 101 -12.25 -5.56 -8.93
C LYS A 101 -11.72 -7.00 -9.01
N PHE A 102 -10.41 -7.17 -8.90
CA PHE A 102 -9.75 -8.48 -8.92
C PHE A 102 -9.48 -9.05 -7.51
N GLY A 103 -9.93 -8.37 -6.44
CA GLY A 103 -9.60 -8.73 -5.05
C GLY A 103 -9.99 -10.16 -4.65
N ASP A 104 -11.04 -10.72 -5.27
CA ASP A 104 -11.51 -12.09 -5.01
C ASP A 104 -10.87 -13.14 -5.96
N ASP A 105 -10.03 -12.71 -6.91
CA ASP A 105 -9.30 -13.58 -7.83
C ASP A 105 -7.78 -13.37 -7.67
N PRO A 106 -7.10 -14.20 -6.87
CA PRO A 106 -5.68 -14.04 -6.57
C PRO A 106 -4.78 -14.16 -7.80
N VAL A 107 -5.20 -14.89 -8.83
CA VAL A 107 -4.42 -15.03 -10.09
C VAL A 107 -4.51 -13.75 -10.90
N ALA A 108 -5.72 -13.24 -11.11
CA ALA A 108 -5.95 -11.98 -11.80
C ALA A 108 -5.36 -10.78 -11.03
N PHE A 109 -5.46 -10.80 -9.68
CA PHE A 109 -4.92 -9.75 -8.83
C PHE A 109 -3.39 -9.67 -8.89
N ALA A 110 -2.71 -10.82 -8.91
CA ALA A 110 -1.25 -10.89 -8.98
C ALA A 110 -0.69 -10.44 -10.35
N ASN A 111 -1.53 -10.46 -11.41
CA ASN A 111 -1.11 -10.14 -12.78
C ASN A 111 0.19 -10.84 -13.19
N ALA A 112 0.41 -12.04 -12.65
CA ALA A 112 1.60 -12.86 -12.90
C ALA A 112 1.39 -13.60 -14.24
N VAL A 113 1.95 -13.06 -15.33
CA VAL A 113 2.01 -13.67 -16.67
C VAL A 113 3.44 -14.03 -17.00
#